data_a3dd8791df608232e9a0002765751376
#
_entry.id   a3dd8791df608232e9a0002765751376
#
_cell.length_a   1.000
_cell.length_b   1.000
_cell.length_c   1.000
_cell.angle_alpha   90.00
_cell.angle_beta   90.00
_cell.angle_gamma   90.00
#
_symmetry.space_group_name_H-M   'P 1'
#
loop_
_entity.id
_entity.type
_entity.pdbx_description
1 polymer ?
#
loop_
_entity_poly.entity_id
_entity_poly.type
_entity_poly.pdbx_seq_one_letter_code
_entity_poly.pdbx_strand_id
1 'polypeptide(L)'
;MRNPVSVSVLALLLPAVLLLTVSSAPLALQAEEDESMMAVKVRKILLIDDHPAVMLTNDEERAHLLVFIDHFMAQAIQMGVMGMSIERPLTHDLIGILINRLGAKVNKVSITELRNNTYYALITLRVNGSLQEIDARPSDALAIAVRTKAPIYVARDLMSDVPPPEGDRVPEHRRPSVLPDQPRHGA
;
A
#
# COMPACT_ATOMS: atom_id res chain seq x y z
N MET A 1 53.33 -18.97 74.14
CA MET A 1 54.02 -17.70 73.81
C MET A 1 53.66 -17.30 72.37
N ARG A 2 53.16 -16.11 72.24
CA ARG A 2 53.06 -15.34 70.98
C ARG A 2 52.10 -15.86 69.85
N ASN A 3 50.91 -15.21 69.79
CA ASN A 3 50.10 -15.10 68.63
C ASN A 3 50.79 -14.29 67.50
N PRO A 4 50.46 -14.50 66.27
CA PRO A 4 50.25 -13.37 65.35
C PRO A 4 48.94 -13.39 64.61
N VAL A 5 48.35 -12.26 64.76
CA VAL A 5 47.67 -11.34 63.79
C VAL A 5 46.95 -11.94 62.59
N SER A 6 45.66 -11.87 62.72
CA SER A 6 44.67 -11.96 61.62
C SER A 6 44.84 -10.81 60.65
N VAL A 7 44.98 -11.08 59.38
CA VAL A 7 44.86 -10.10 58.29
C VAL A 7 43.59 -10.36 57.52
N SER A 8 42.59 -9.53 57.78
CA SER A 8 41.33 -9.48 57.04
C SER A 8 41.56 -8.92 55.64
N VAL A 9 41.41 -9.75 54.62
CA VAL A 9 41.34 -9.31 53.23
C VAL A 9 39.90 -8.93 52.95
N LEU A 10 39.61 -7.63 52.91
CA LEU A 10 38.37 -7.05 52.50
C LEU A 10 38.27 -7.13 50.97
N ALA A 11 37.56 -8.13 50.44
CA ALA A 11 37.27 -8.25 49.03
C ALA A 11 36.20 -7.24 48.62
N LEU A 12 36.63 -6.23 47.87
CA LEU A 12 35.77 -5.21 47.25
C LEU A 12 35.03 -5.84 46.09
N LEU A 13 33.74 -6.22 46.29
CA LEU A 13 32.85 -6.62 45.21
C LEU A 13 32.33 -5.36 44.53
N LEU A 14 32.87 -5.01 43.38
CA LEU A 14 32.29 -4.04 42.46
C LEU A 14 31.11 -4.70 41.71
N PRO A 15 29.89 -4.20 41.77
CA PRO A 15 28.84 -4.66 40.87
C PRO A 15 29.09 -4.07 39.48
N ALA A 16 29.38 -4.94 38.52
CA ALA A 16 29.38 -4.60 37.12
C ALA A 16 27.93 -4.26 36.72
N VAL A 17 27.58 -2.96 36.72
CA VAL A 17 26.36 -2.47 36.11
C VAL A 17 26.56 -2.56 34.60
N LEU A 18 26.07 -3.65 34.01
CA LEU A 18 25.92 -3.80 32.56
C LEU A 18 24.81 -2.83 32.10
N LEU A 19 25.18 -1.64 31.64
CA LEU A 19 24.29 -0.75 30.95
C LEU A 19 23.82 -1.43 29.65
N LEU A 20 22.64 -2.02 29.67
CA LEU A 20 21.90 -2.33 28.47
C LEU A 20 21.48 -1.01 27.82
N THR A 21 22.26 -0.49 26.90
CA THR A 21 21.82 0.55 25.99
C THR A 21 20.84 -0.07 25.00
N VAL A 22 19.57 -0.07 25.37
CA VAL A 22 18.50 -0.36 24.40
C VAL A 22 18.55 0.77 23.37
N SER A 23 19.08 0.47 22.20
CA SER A 23 19.06 1.40 21.07
C SER A 23 17.60 1.66 20.68
N SER A 24 17.09 2.83 21.02
CA SER A 24 15.73 3.28 20.68
C SER A 24 15.61 3.81 19.25
N ALA A 25 16.64 3.61 18.41
CA ALA A 25 16.70 4.10 17.05
C ALA A 25 15.62 3.57 16.07
N PRO A 26 15.11 2.31 16.16
CA PRO A 26 14.14 1.83 15.16
C PRO A 26 12.75 2.46 15.26
N LEU A 27 12.34 2.91 16.44
CA LEU A 27 10.97 3.44 16.63
C LEU A 27 10.83 4.87 16.10
N ALA A 28 11.86 5.70 16.28
CA ALA A 28 11.87 7.08 15.78
C ALA A 28 11.90 7.13 14.23
N LEU A 29 12.67 6.22 13.60
CA LEU A 29 12.76 6.14 12.14
C LEU A 29 11.43 5.69 11.52
N GLN A 30 10.70 4.78 12.16
CA GLN A 30 9.36 4.35 11.72
C GLN A 30 8.31 5.43 11.92
N ALA A 31 8.44 6.29 12.93
CA ALA A 31 7.54 7.42 13.14
C ALA A 31 7.72 8.51 12.08
N GLU A 32 8.95 8.79 11.64
CA GLU A 32 9.24 9.74 10.57
C GLU A 32 8.72 9.26 9.20
N GLU A 33 8.81 7.96 8.90
CA GLU A 33 8.21 7.39 7.69
C GLU A 33 6.68 7.51 7.70
N ASP A 34 6.04 7.37 8.85
CA ASP A 34 4.59 7.46 8.99
C ASP A 34 4.09 8.92 8.83
N GLU A 35 4.85 9.91 9.27
CA GLU A 35 4.52 11.33 9.06
C GLU A 35 4.70 11.79 7.60
N SER A 36 5.60 11.19 6.82
CA SER A 36 5.82 11.53 5.42
C SER A 36 4.74 11.00 4.47
N MET A 37 3.95 10.04 4.91
CA MET A 37 2.91 9.39 4.13
C MET A 37 1.52 9.83 4.60
N MET A 38 0.60 9.95 3.65
CA MET A 38 -0.80 10.29 3.90
C MET A 38 -1.69 9.10 3.53
N ALA A 39 -2.55 8.68 4.44
CA ALA A 39 -3.58 7.68 4.15
C ALA A 39 -4.61 8.28 3.19
N VAL A 40 -4.94 7.52 2.15
CA VAL A 40 -5.86 7.95 1.10
C VAL A 40 -6.81 6.82 0.69
N LYS A 41 -7.88 7.21 0.00
CA LYS A 41 -8.81 6.28 -0.64
C LYS A 41 -9.03 6.64 -2.11
N VAL A 42 -9.43 5.67 -2.91
CA VAL A 42 -9.91 5.92 -4.27
C VAL A 42 -11.27 6.61 -4.15
N ARG A 43 -11.33 7.89 -4.55
CA ARG A 43 -12.55 8.71 -4.47
C ARG A 43 -13.45 8.49 -5.68
N LYS A 44 -12.86 8.57 -6.87
CA LYS A 44 -13.53 8.38 -8.16
C LYS A 44 -12.51 8.17 -9.28
N ILE A 45 -12.98 7.72 -10.41
CA ILE A 45 -12.25 7.74 -11.67
C ILE A 45 -12.86 8.83 -12.53
N LEU A 46 -12.00 9.70 -13.03
CA LEU A 46 -12.34 10.84 -13.89
C LEU A 46 -11.88 10.56 -15.31
N LEU A 47 -12.54 11.20 -16.27
CA LEU A 47 -12.06 11.32 -17.63
C LEU A 47 -11.70 12.79 -17.86
N ILE A 48 -10.44 13.08 -18.07
CA ILE A 48 -9.90 14.42 -18.29
C ILE A 48 -9.29 14.43 -19.69
N ASP A 49 -9.84 15.20 -20.61
CA ASP A 49 -9.40 15.25 -22.01
C ASP A 49 -9.27 13.84 -22.64
N ASP A 50 -10.27 12.99 -22.42
CA ASP A 50 -10.32 11.57 -22.85
C ASP A 50 -9.26 10.66 -22.20
N HIS A 51 -8.54 11.14 -21.18
CA HIS A 51 -7.56 10.34 -20.43
C HIS A 51 -8.11 9.99 -19.04
N PRO A 52 -8.25 8.71 -18.72
CA PRO A 52 -8.70 8.29 -17.40
C PRO A 52 -7.67 8.64 -16.33
N ALA A 53 -8.17 9.13 -15.20
CA ALA A 53 -7.38 9.40 -14.01
C ALA A 53 -8.07 8.86 -12.75
N VAL A 54 -7.32 8.20 -11.89
CA VAL A 54 -7.78 7.85 -10.54
C VAL A 54 -7.55 9.05 -9.63
N MET A 55 -8.60 9.52 -8.99
CA MET A 55 -8.53 10.52 -7.96
C MET A 55 -8.43 9.84 -6.59
N LEU A 56 -7.32 10.05 -5.93
CA LEU A 56 -7.08 9.66 -4.54
C LEU A 56 -7.31 10.87 -3.64
N THR A 57 -7.94 10.68 -2.49
CA THR A 57 -8.15 11.74 -1.50
C THR A 57 -7.87 11.23 -0.10
N ASN A 58 -7.44 12.14 0.80
CA ASN A 58 -7.45 11.89 2.22
C ASN A 58 -8.91 11.81 2.75
N ASP A 59 -9.09 11.36 3.98
CA ASP A 59 -10.44 11.20 4.55
C ASP A 59 -11.23 12.51 4.66
N GLU A 60 -10.54 13.63 4.83
CA GLU A 60 -11.15 14.96 4.93
C GLU A 60 -11.45 15.57 3.55
N GLU A 61 -11.06 14.91 2.46
CA GLU A 61 -11.21 15.33 1.06
C GLU A 61 -10.60 16.72 0.75
N ARG A 62 -9.63 17.16 1.58
CA ARG A 62 -8.94 18.46 1.42
C ARG A 62 -7.71 18.37 0.53
N ALA A 63 -7.10 17.20 0.46
CA ALA A 63 -5.94 16.95 -0.39
C ALA A 63 -6.24 15.79 -1.35
N HIS A 64 -5.71 15.89 -2.57
CA HIS A 64 -5.91 14.88 -3.59
C HIS A 64 -4.66 14.64 -4.44
N LEU A 65 -4.62 13.47 -5.08
CA LEU A 65 -3.67 13.12 -6.13
C LEU A 65 -4.43 12.58 -7.34
N LEU A 66 -4.08 13.04 -8.54
CA LEU A 66 -4.56 12.48 -9.79
C LEU A 66 -3.48 11.60 -10.40
N VAL A 67 -3.80 10.33 -10.61
CA VAL A 67 -2.93 9.36 -11.26
C VAL A 67 -3.55 8.99 -12.61
N PHE A 68 -2.95 9.47 -13.70
CA PHE A 68 -3.39 9.13 -15.05
C PHE A 68 -3.05 7.67 -15.37
N ILE A 69 -3.99 6.95 -15.95
CA ILE A 69 -3.91 5.52 -16.24
C ILE A 69 -4.55 5.21 -17.60
N ASP A 70 -4.36 4.00 -18.10
CA ASP A 70 -5.07 3.56 -19.28
C ASP A 70 -6.53 3.12 -18.99
N HIS A 71 -7.34 3.01 -20.04
CA HIS A 71 -8.77 2.67 -19.92
C HIS A 71 -9.01 1.28 -19.32
N PHE A 72 -8.14 0.30 -19.58
CA PHE A 72 -8.28 -1.05 -19.03
C PHE A 72 -8.02 -1.05 -17.53
N MET A 73 -7.01 -0.30 -17.09
CA MET A 73 -6.72 -0.14 -15.67
C MET A 73 -7.82 0.64 -14.94
N ALA A 74 -8.36 1.69 -15.59
CA ALA A 74 -9.51 2.42 -15.04
C ALA A 74 -10.70 1.49 -14.80
N GLN A 75 -11.05 0.67 -15.78
CA GLN A 75 -12.11 -0.33 -15.64
C GLN A 75 -11.79 -1.35 -14.54
N ALA A 76 -10.54 -1.87 -14.52
CA ALA A 76 -10.13 -2.82 -13.51
C ALA A 76 -10.24 -2.26 -12.08
N ILE A 77 -9.79 -1.02 -11.85
CA ILE A 77 -9.88 -0.37 -10.54
C ILE A 77 -11.35 -0.10 -10.20
N GLN A 78 -12.15 0.43 -11.13
CA GLN A 78 -13.57 0.70 -10.92
C GLN A 78 -14.32 -0.56 -10.45
N MET A 79 -14.12 -1.69 -11.12
CA MET A 79 -14.72 -2.97 -10.74
C MET A 79 -14.31 -3.38 -9.32
N GLY A 80 -13.03 -3.17 -8.96
CA GLY A 80 -12.53 -3.46 -7.61
C GLY A 80 -13.18 -2.57 -6.55
N VAL A 81 -13.30 -1.26 -6.81
CA VAL A 81 -13.96 -0.30 -5.91
C VAL A 81 -15.43 -0.65 -5.71
N MET A 82 -16.12 -1.08 -6.76
CA MET A 82 -17.53 -1.52 -6.69
C MET A 82 -17.72 -2.91 -6.08
N GLY A 83 -16.62 -3.62 -5.77
CA GLY A 83 -16.69 -5.00 -5.27
C GLY A 83 -17.30 -5.97 -6.27
N MET A 84 -17.23 -5.65 -7.56
CA MET A 84 -17.77 -6.52 -8.62
C MET A 84 -16.88 -7.74 -8.80
N SER A 85 -17.49 -8.91 -8.76
CA SER A 85 -16.88 -10.18 -9.13
C SER A 85 -17.57 -10.73 -10.38
N ILE A 86 -16.79 -11.38 -11.23
CA ILE A 86 -17.28 -12.10 -12.40
C ILE A 86 -17.01 -13.59 -12.20
N GLU A 87 -17.62 -14.42 -13.04
CA GLU A 87 -17.53 -15.88 -12.92
C GLU A 87 -16.09 -16.43 -12.87
N ARG A 88 -15.19 -15.78 -13.59
CA ARG A 88 -13.75 -16.12 -13.58
C ARG A 88 -12.93 -14.93 -13.09
N PRO A 89 -11.92 -15.15 -12.21
CA PRO A 89 -11.10 -14.04 -11.69
C PRO A 89 -10.33 -13.34 -12.81
N LEU A 90 -10.35 -12.01 -12.80
CA LEU A 90 -9.48 -11.18 -13.63
C LEU A 90 -8.04 -11.21 -13.10
N THR A 91 -7.11 -10.61 -13.86
CA THR A 91 -5.68 -10.62 -13.53
C THR A 91 -5.38 -10.18 -12.09
N HIS A 92 -5.93 -9.05 -11.65
CA HIS A 92 -5.67 -8.54 -10.29
C HIS A 92 -6.40 -9.33 -9.21
N ASP A 93 -7.55 -9.95 -9.52
CA ASP A 93 -8.23 -10.89 -8.62
C ASP A 93 -7.37 -12.14 -8.45
N LEU A 94 -6.81 -12.66 -9.56
CA LEU A 94 -5.92 -13.82 -9.54
C LEU A 94 -4.66 -13.55 -8.74
N ILE A 95 -4.04 -12.36 -8.90
CA ILE A 95 -2.87 -11.96 -8.09
C ILE A 95 -3.22 -11.99 -6.61
N GLY A 96 -4.34 -11.37 -6.20
CA GLY A 96 -4.79 -11.40 -4.81
C GLY A 96 -5.03 -12.81 -4.27
N ILE A 97 -5.63 -13.70 -5.09
CA ILE A 97 -5.83 -15.10 -4.76
C ILE A 97 -4.49 -15.82 -4.57
N LEU A 98 -3.52 -15.61 -5.47
CA LEU A 98 -2.19 -16.22 -5.39
C LEU A 98 -1.44 -15.77 -4.13
N ILE A 99 -1.43 -14.47 -3.85
CA ILE A 99 -0.82 -13.92 -2.63
C ILE A 99 -1.39 -14.63 -1.40
N ASN A 100 -2.72 -14.73 -1.31
CA ASN A 100 -3.38 -15.38 -0.17
C ASN A 100 -3.08 -16.89 -0.10
N ARG A 101 -3.11 -17.60 -1.23
CA ARG A 101 -2.81 -19.04 -1.30
C ARG A 101 -1.38 -19.38 -0.91
N LEU A 102 -0.44 -18.46 -1.13
CA LEU A 102 0.95 -18.58 -0.71
C LEU A 102 1.18 -18.20 0.77
N GLY A 103 0.11 -17.94 1.53
CA GLY A 103 0.21 -17.58 2.95
C GLY A 103 0.66 -16.14 3.20
N ALA A 104 0.67 -15.31 2.16
CA ALA A 104 1.01 -13.90 2.27
C ALA A 104 -0.25 -13.03 2.34
N LYS A 105 -0.07 -11.76 2.74
CA LYS A 105 -1.13 -10.75 2.78
C LYS A 105 -0.61 -9.42 2.24
N VAL A 106 -1.41 -8.71 1.47
CA VAL A 106 -1.11 -7.30 1.14
C VAL A 106 -1.29 -6.49 2.42
N ASN A 107 -0.20 -5.91 2.91
CA ASN A 107 -0.18 -5.12 4.14
C ASN A 107 -0.58 -3.67 3.87
N LYS A 108 0.01 -3.05 2.85
CA LYS A 108 -0.30 -1.70 2.37
C LYS A 108 0.16 -1.53 0.93
N VAL A 109 -0.33 -0.49 0.29
CA VAL A 109 0.17 0.03 -0.98
C VAL A 109 0.58 1.48 -0.78
N SER A 110 1.72 1.88 -1.32
CA SER A 110 2.26 3.23 -1.17
C SER A 110 2.66 3.79 -2.52
N ILE A 111 2.19 5.01 -2.85
CA ILE A 111 2.72 5.80 -3.97
C ILE A 111 3.78 6.71 -3.36
N THR A 112 5.04 6.51 -3.74
CA THR A 112 6.19 7.01 -2.99
C THR A 112 6.85 8.23 -3.57
N GLU A 113 6.87 8.35 -4.90
CA GLU A 113 7.56 9.45 -5.57
C GLU A 113 7.05 9.71 -6.98
N LEU A 114 7.33 10.90 -7.48
CA LEU A 114 7.20 11.27 -8.90
C LEU A 114 8.60 11.59 -9.43
N ARG A 115 9.10 10.79 -10.35
CA ARG A 115 10.41 10.96 -10.97
C ARG A 115 10.28 10.86 -12.48
N ASN A 116 10.84 11.84 -13.19
CA ASN A 116 10.77 11.90 -14.66
C ASN A 116 9.33 11.74 -15.20
N ASN A 117 8.39 12.44 -14.57
CA ASN A 117 6.95 12.40 -14.89
C ASN A 117 6.31 11.01 -14.75
N THR A 118 6.91 10.13 -13.95
CA THR A 118 6.43 8.77 -13.67
C THR A 118 6.28 8.58 -12.16
N TYR A 119 5.08 8.21 -11.73
CA TYR A 119 4.84 7.81 -10.35
C TYR A 119 5.36 6.40 -10.08
N TYR A 120 5.95 6.22 -8.91
CA TYR A 120 6.43 4.95 -8.39
C TYR A 120 5.54 4.50 -7.24
N ALA A 121 5.33 3.19 -7.16
CA ALA A 121 4.54 2.61 -6.08
C ALA A 121 5.16 1.32 -5.56
N LEU A 122 4.90 1.03 -4.30
CA LEU A 122 5.30 -0.19 -3.61
C LEU A 122 4.06 -0.95 -3.11
N ILE A 123 4.07 -2.25 -3.30
CA ILE A 123 3.15 -3.18 -2.64
C ILE A 123 3.92 -3.82 -1.49
N THR A 124 3.53 -3.53 -0.26
CA THR A 124 4.12 -4.18 0.92
C THR A 124 3.34 -5.44 1.24
N LEU A 125 3.98 -6.58 1.16
CA LEU A 125 3.44 -7.88 1.55
C LEU A 125 3.91 -8.26 2.95
N ARG A 126 3.04 -8.89 3.72
CA ARG A 126 3.41 -9.61 4.94
C ARG A 126 3.52 -11.09 4.61
N VAL A 127 4.73 -11.65 4.73
CA VAL A 127 5.07 -13.05 4.45
C VAL A 127 5.75 -13.64 5.67
N ASN A 128 5.18 -14.65 6.29
CA ASN A 128 5.74 -15.31 7.49
C ASN A 128 6.16 -14.32 8.61
N GLY A 129 5.36 -13.26 8.81
CA GLY A 129 5.61 -12.23 9.82
C GLY A 129 6.55 -11.10 9.36
N SER A 130 7.29 -11.27 8.28
CA SER A 130 8.19 -10.25 7.71
C SER A 130 7.48 -9.40 6.65
N LEU A 131 7.90 -8.15 6.51
CA LEU A 131 7.43 -7.27 5.44
C LEU A 131 8.39 -7.34 4.25
N GLN A 132 7.82 -7.43 3.06
CA GLN A 132 8.54 -7.43 1.78
C GLN A 132 7.91 -6.40 0.87
N GLU A 133 8.72 -5.58 0.23
CA GLU A 133 8.29 -4.56 -0.70
C GLU A 133 8.54 -5.01 -2.13
N ILE A 134 7.54 -4.74 -2.97
CA ILE A 134 7.55 -5.08 -4.39
C ILE A 134 7.27 -3.80 -5.16
N ASP A 135 8.19 -3.43 -6.06
CA ASP A 135 7.97 -2.34 -6.99
C ASP A 135 6.82 -2.66 -7.94
N ALA A 136 5.97 -1.67 -8.17
CA ALA A 136 4.79 -1.81 -9.02
C ALA A 136 4.42 -0.48 -9.68
N ARG A 137 3.73 -0.55 -10.82
CA ARG A 137 3.08 0.64 -11.35
C ARG A 137 1.94 1.06 -10.41
N PRO A 138 1.72 2.37 -10.22
CA PRO A 138 0.61 2.84 -9.36
C PRO A 138 -0.75 2.23 -9.72
N SER A 139 -1.05 2.09 -11.02
CA SER A 139 -2.30 1.49 -11.50
C SER A 139 -2.48 0.04 -11.04
N ASP A 140 -1.42 -0.79 -11.11
CA ASP A 140 -1.46 -2.19 -10.67
C ASP A 140 -1.58 -2.28 -9.14
N ALA A 141 -0.80 -1.46 -8.44
CA ALA A 141 -0.83 -1.39 -6.98
C ALA A 141 -2.23 -0.98 -6.48
N LEU A 142 -2.84 0.04 -7.07
CA LEU A 142 -4.20 0.47 -6.75
C LEU A 142 -5.24 -0.62 -7.07
N ALA A 143 -5.12 -1.28 -8.23
CA ALA A 143 -6.03 -2.36 -8.61
C ALA A 143 -5.96 -3.56 -7.63
N ILE A 144 -4.78 -3.86 -7.10
CA ILE A 144 -4.59 -4.88 -6.05
C ILE A 144 -5.14 -4.38 -4.72
N ALA A 145 -4.85 -3.13 -4.32
CA ALA A 145 -5.30 -2.56 -3.06
C ALA A 145 -6.83 -2.59 -2.92
N VAL A 146 -7.57 -2.13 -3.93
CA VAL A 146 -9.04 -2.08 -3.87
C VAL A 146 -9.67 -3.48 -3.78
N ARG A 147 -9.03 -4.52 -4.34
CA ARG A 147 -9.49 -5.91 -4.28
C ARG A 147 -9.16 -6.60 -2.97
N THR A 148 -7.98 -6.33 -2.44
CA THR A 148 -7.52 -6.93 -1.18
C THR A 148 -7.95 -6.13 0.04
N LYS A 149 -8.57 -4.95 -0.17
CA LYS A 149 -8.95 -3.98 0.88
C LYS A 149 -7.73 -3.54 1.70
N ALA A 150 -6.56 -3.52 1.07
CA ALA A 150 -5.35 -3.02 1.69
C ALA A 150 -5.37 -1.49 1.77
N PRO A 151 -4.86 -0.89 2.85
CA PRO A 151 -4.75 0.55 2.97
C PRO A 151 -3.81 1.11 1.90
N ILE A 152 -4.14 2.32 1.43
CA ILE A 152 -3.38 3.05 0.42
C ILE A 152 -2.78 4.29 1.06
N TYR A 153 -1.51 4.53 0.79
CA TYR A 153 -0.76 5.70 1.24
C TYR A 153 -0.14 6.42 0.05
N VAL A 154 0.01 7.72 0.19
CA VAL A 154 0.69 8.58 -0.79
C VAL A 154 1.68 9.48 -0.05
N ALA A 155 2.86 9.68 -0.60
CA ALA A 155 3.81 10.65 -0.07
C ALA A 155 3.16 12.05 -0.05
N ARG A 156 3.30 12.77 1.07
CA ARG A 156 2.58 14.04 1.30
C ARG A 156 2.92 15.11 0.27
N ASP A 157 4.15 15.14 -0.18
CA ASP A 157 4.66 16.08 -1.20
C ASP A 157 4.03 15.88 -2.58
N LEU A 158 3.40 14.72 -2.83
CA LEU A 158 2.66 14.44 -4.05
C LEU A 158 1.20 14.89 -3.99
N MET A 159 0.68 15.19 -2.80
CA MET A 159 -0.71 15.60 -2.60
C MET A 159 -0.90 17.09 -2.92
N SER A 160 -2.02 17.42 -3.53
CA SER A 160 -2.39 18.79 -3.88
C SER A 160 -3.63 19.22 -3.11
N ASP A 161 -3.58 20.43 -2.55
CA ASP A 161 -4.73 21.08 -1.90
C ASP A 161 -5.55 21.93 -2.90
N VAL A 162 -5.04 22.11 -4.13
CA VAL A 162 -5.74 22.85 -5.18
C VAL A 162 -6.89 21.98 -5.70
N PRO A 163 -8.12 22.51 -5.83
CA PRO A 163 -9.23 21.73 -6.33
C PRO A 163 -8.90 21.02 -7.65
N PRO A 164 -9.27 19.75 -7.80
CA PRO A 164 -9.01 19.01 -9.03
C PRO A 164 -9.77 19.64 -10.19
N PRO A 165 -9.26 19.52 -11.43
CA PRO A 165 -10.00 19.97 -12.60
C PRO A 165 -11.37 19.29 -12.66
N GLU A 166 -12.37 20.01 -13.16
CA GLU A 166 -13.67 19.42 -13.46
C GLU A 166 -13.49 18.43 -14.60
N GLY A 167 -13.67 17.14 -14.29
CA GLY A 167 -13.65 16.06 -15.26
C GLY A 167 -14.99 15.31 -15.23
N ASP A 168 -15.44 14.85 -16.36
CA ASP A 168 -16.61 14.00 -16.44
C ASP A 168 -16.32 12.67 -15.74
N ARG A 169 -17.32 12.13 -15.01
CA ARG A 169 -17.22 10.77 -14.48
C ARG A 169 -17.15 9.81 -15.64
N VAL A 170 -16.24 8.82 -15.60
CA VAL A 170 -16.31 7.71 -16.54
C VAL A 170 -17.71 7.13 -16.48
N PRO A 171 -18.48 7.13 -17.58
CA PRO A 171 -19.85 6.66 -17.58
C PRO A 171 -19.91 5.22 -17.06
N GLU A 172 -20.79 4.96 -16.10
CA GLU A 172 -21.02 3.65 -15.49
C GLU A 172 -21.47 2.58 -16.52
N HIS A 173 -21.75 2.95 -17.75
CA HIS A 173 -22.44 2.17 -18.78
C HIS A 173 -21.61 1.69 -19.95
N ARG A 174 -20.28 1.58 -19.86
CA ARG A 174 -19.61 0.60 -20.69
C ARG A 174 -19.51 -0.71 -19.94
N ARG A 175 -20.66 -1.35 -19.67
CA ARG A 175 -20.65 -2.81 -19.48
C ARG A 175 -19.95 -3.38 -20.71
N PRO A 176 -18.92 -4.23 -20.57
CA PRO A 176 -18.48 -5.00 -21.70
C PRO A 176 -19.75 -5.65 -22.26
N SER A 177 -20.05 -5.39 -23.53
CA SER A 177 -21.09 -6.14 -24.22
C SER A 177 -20.76 -7.60 -23.96
N VAL A 178 -21.63 -8.29 -23.21
CA VAL A 178 -21.59 -9.72 -23.06
C VAL A 178 -21.36 -10.25 -24.46
N LEU A 179 -20.25 -10.98 -24.65
CA LEU A 179 -19.99 -11.69 -25.91
C LEU A 179 -21.30 -12.37 -26.31
N PRO A 180 -21.79 -12.16 -27.56
CA PRO A 180 -23.03 -12.77 -27.99
C PRO A 180 -22.94 -14.27 -27.70
N ASP A 181 -24.00 -14.77 -27.11
CA ASP A 181 -24.19 -16.18 -26.72
C ASP A 181 -23.71 -17.07 -27.87
N GLN A 182 -22.58 -17.74 -27.67
CA GLN A 182 -22.06 -18.70 -28.65
C GLN A 182 -23.10 -19.81 -28.74
N PRO A 183 -23.63 -20.12 -29.93
CA PRO A 183 -24.60 -21.20 -30.05
C PRO A 183 -23.98 -22.48 -29.51
N ARG A 184 -24.63 -23.07 -28.53
CA ARG A 184 -24.27 -24.38 -28.01
C ARG A 184 -24.38 -25.38 -29.17
N HIS A 185 -23.22 -25.79 -29.67
CA HIS A 185 -23.21 -26.96 -30.57
C HIS A 185 -23.64 -28.16 -29.75
N GLY A 186 -24.93 -28.52 -29.92
CA GLY A 186 -25.45 -29.79 -29.49
C GLY A 186 -25.00 -30.88 -30.46
N ALA A 187 -24.48 -31.92 -29.93
CA ALA A 187 -24.66 -33.32 -30.35
C ALA A 187 -23.89 -34.21 -29.40
#